data_610951ee4b2b32423d631c1db87b8f8f
#
_entry.id   610951ee4b2b32423d631c1db87b8f8f
#
_cell.length_a   1.000
_cell.length_b   1.000
_cell.length_c   1.000
_cell.angle_alpha   90.00
_cell.angle_beta   90.00
_cell.angle_gamma   90.00
#
_symmetry.space_group_name_H-M   'P 1'
#
loop_
_entity.id
_entity.type
_entity.pdbx_description
1 polymer ?
#
loop_
_entity_poly.entity_id
_entity_poly.type
_entity_poly.pdbx_seq_one_letter_code
_entity_poly.pdbx_strand_id
1 'polypeptide(L)'
;TSLTTDVKKQTVKNKIHALEFPKNNEKPEKKKEIEYLYIEADEDHASLQFREKKGDLVENENHQKNNCLITKLVYIHEGIEKEAPKSKRHKLVNPYYFCGTSYGAENSEFWDEVYEYISNHYDLDKVKKIYLSSDGGTWIKSGMKRIAGITYVLDEFHLEKYLIKLTSHMKDSREDALDELRTAIRSKTKQDFEEIVDRLKECLE
;
A
#
# COMPACT_ATOMS: atom_id res chain seq x y z
N THR A 1 28.44 19.98 13.69
CA THR A 1 28.19 19.80 15.13
C THR A 1 27.27 18.61 15.31
N SER A 2 27.84 17.46 15.65
CA SER A 2 27.11 16.22 15.96
C SER A 2 26.51 16.39 17.36
N LEU A 3 25.20 16.52 17.45
CA LEU A 3 24.45 16.37 18.69
C LEU A 3 24.33 14.86 18.98
N THR A 4 25.38 14.27 19.55
CA THR A 4 25.30 12.96 20.15
C THR A 4 24.61 13.10 21.50
N THR A 5 23.33 12.77 21.55
CA THR A 5 22.63 12.61 22.83
C THR A 5 22.96 11.23 23.36
N ASP A 6 23.55 11.15 24.57
CA ASP A 6 23.83 9.90 25.31
C ASP A 6 22.56 9.17 25.80
N VAL A 7 21.49 9.20 25.00
CA VAL A 7 20.24 8.54 25.33
C VAL A 7 20.33 7.07 24.97
N LYS A 8 20.23 6.18 25.96
CA LYS A 8 20.23 4.73 25.76
C LYS A 8 19.07 4.31 24.85
N LYS A 9 19.32 3.36 23.92
CA LYS A 9 18.30 2.80 23.03
C LYS A 9 17.03 2.37 23.77
N GLN A 10 17.17 1.77 24.97
CA GLN A 10 16.04 1.35 25.81
C GLN A 10 15.19 2.54 26.29
N THR A 11 15.81 3.68 26.59
CA THR A 11 15.06 4.90 26.97
C THR A 11 14.23 5.43 25.81
N VAL A 12 14.80 5.43 24.59
CA VAL A 12 14.07 5.82 23.37
C VAL A 12 12.90 4.87 23.14
N LYS A 13 13.15 3.55 23.19
CA LYS A 13 12.11 2.53 23.06
C LYS A 13 10.98 2.75 24.07
N ASN A 14 11.32 2.91 25.35
CA ASN A 14 10.31 3.09 26.41
C ASN A 14 9.48 4.36 26.20
N LYS A 15 10.11 5.46 25.72
CA LYS A 15 9.38 6.68 25.40
C LYS A 15 8.45 6.50 24.21
N ILE A 16 8.89 5.81 23.14
CA ILE A 16 8.05 5.52 21.98
C ILE A 16 6.84 4.67 22.39
N HIS A 17 7.07 3.63 23.21
CA HIS A 17 5.98 2.77 23.69
C HIS A 17 5.02 3.45 24.67
N ALA A 18 5.42 4.56 25.30
CA ALA A 18 4.57 5.36 26.18
C ALA A 18 3.84 6.49 25.44
N LEU A 19 4.05 6.64 24.13
CA LEU A 19 3.28 7.61 23.34
C LEU A 19 1.85 7.10 23.16
N GLU A 20 0.91 7.89 23.62
CA GLU A 20 -0.48 7.72 23.27
C GLU A 20 -0.78 8.59 22.05
N PHE A 21 -1.18 7.96 20.98
CA PHE A 21 -1.60 8.67 19.78
C PHE A 21 -3.11 8.90 19.87
N PRO A 22 -3.56 10.15 20.06
CA PRO A 22 -5.00 10.42 20.10
C PRO A 22 -5.60 10.02 18.76
N LYS A 23 -6.68 9.23 18.81
CA LYS A 23 -7.52 9.01 17.64
C LYS A 23 -8.20 10.34 17.32
N ASN A 24 -7.80 10.99 16.25
CA ASN A 24 -8.45 12.20 15.79
C ASN A 24 -9.75 11.84 15.06
N ASN A 25 -10.81 11.66 15.85
CA ASN A 25 -12.15 11.34 15.34
C ASN A 25 -13.02 12.61 15.20
N GLU A 26 -12.42 13.79 15.25
CA GLU A 26 -13.17 15.03 15.11
C GLU A 26 -13.70 15.13 13.67
N LYS A 27 -15.03 15.14 13.58
CA LYS A 27 -15.70 15.38 12.29
C LYS A 27 -15.61 16.87 11.98
N PRO A 28 -15.12 17.25 10.79
CA PRO A 28 -15.07 18.65 10.41
C PRO A 28 -16.50 19.22 10.29
N GLU A 29 -16.68 20.48 10.65
CA GLU A 29 -17.97 21.18 10.49
C GLU A 29 -18.45 21.20 9.04
N LYS A 30 -17.51 21.28 8.10
CA LYS A 30 -17.78 21.26 6.65
C LYS A 30 -16.89 20.25 5.97
N LYS A 31 -17.49 19.41 5.12
CA LYS A 31 -16.75 18.46 4.28
C LYS A 31 -15.95 19.19 3.22
N LYS A 32 -14.78 18.67 2.92
CA LYS A 32 -13.89 19.23 1.92
C LYS A 32 -14.32 18.80 0.51
N GLU A 33 -14.35 19.76 -0.40
CA GLU A 33 -14.62 19.52 -1.81
C GLU A 33 -13.28 19.27 -2.54
N ILE A 34 -13.11 18.08 -3.11
CA ILE A 34 -11.94 17.68 -3.90
C ILE A 34 -12.39 16.89 -5.12
N GLU A 35 -11.59 16.89 -6.18
CA GLU A 35 -11.88 16.13 -7.39
C GLU A 35 -11.26 14.73 -7.38
N TYR A 36 -10.12 14.57 -6.73
CA TYR A 36 -9.36 13.32 -6.71
C TYR A 36 -8.92 12.99 -5.30
N LEU A 37 -9.10 11.74 -4.91
CA LEU A 37 -8.62 11.21 -3.64
C LEU A 37 -7.71 10.01 -3.90
N TYR A 38 -6.61 9.96 -3.18
CA TYR A 38 -5.61 8.89 -3.30
C TYR A 38 -5.56 8.11 -2.00
N ILE A 39 -5.61 6.81 -2.12
CA ILE A 39 -5.45 5.85 -1.03
C ILE A 39 -4.26 4.98 -1.39
N GLU A 40 -3.35 4.81 -0.47
CA GLU A 40 -2.27 3.85 -0.62
C GLU A 40 -2.35 2.84 0.52
N ALA A 41 -2.13 1.57 0.20
CA ALA A 41 -2.25 0.46 1.14
C ALA A 41 -1.09 -0.51 0.97
N ASP A 42 -0.45 -0.83 2.09
CA ASP A 42 0.71 -1.74 2.15
C ASP A 42 0.72 -2.52 3.45
N GLU A 43 1.48 -3.61 3.49
CA GLU A 43 1.69 -4.40 4.70
C GLU A 43 3.18 -4.63 4.96
N ASP A 44 3.56 -4.61 6.23
CA ASP A 44 4.90 -4.93 6.67
C ASP A 44 4.92 -6.18 7.57
N HIS A 45 5.93 -7.00 7.38
CA HIS A 45 6.11 -8.27 8.05
C HIS A 45 7.26 -8.17 9.07
N ALA A 46 6.90 -7.89 10.33
CA ALA A 46 7.85 -7.83 11.42
C ALA A 46 8.09 -9.23 12.01
N SER A 47 9.31 -9.72 11.95
CA SER A 47 9.67 -11.00 12.58
C SER A 47 9.51 -10.94 14.09
N LEU A 48 8.76 -11.88 14.65
CA LEU A 48 8.60 -12.02 16.10
C LEU A 48 9.83 -12.69 16.71
N GLN A 49 10.24 -12.19 17.88
CA GLN A 49 11.26 -12.87 18.67
C GLN A 49 10.63 -14.04 19.43
N PHE A 50 11.24 -15.21 19.33
CA PHE A 50 10.87 -16.35 20.15
C PHE A 50 11.19 -16.06 21.61
N ARG A 51 10.20 -16.20 22.51
CA ARG A 51 10.35 -15.91 23.92
C ARG A 51 10.78 -17.14 24.73
N GLU A 52 10.32 -18.32 24.33
CA GLU A 52 10.51 -19.57 25.09
C GLU A 52 11.45 -20.52 24.36
N LYS A 53 11.20 -20.84 23.11
CA LYS A 53 12.02 -21.76 22.34
C LYS A 53 12.23 -21.26 20.91
N LYS A 54 13.47 -21.37 20.43
CA LYS A 54 13.77 -21.05 19.02
C LYS A 54 13.01 -22.00 18.08
N GLY A 55 12.22 -21.43 17.20
CA GLY A 55 11.40 -22.16 16.23
C GLY A 55 9.92 -22.31 16.65
N ASP A 56 9.51 -21.76 17.79
CA ASP A 56 8.10 -21.67 18.13
C ASP A 56 7.39 -20.73 17.13
N LEU A 57 6.39 -21.27 16.48
CA LEU A 57 5.61 -20.54 15.46
C LEU A 57 4.21 -20.31 15.99
N VAL A 58 3.73 -19.08 15.81
CA VAL A 58 2.34 -18.73 16.08
C VAL A 58 1.49 -19.17 14.89
N GLU A 59 0.42 -19.93 15.15
CA GLU A 59 -0.55 -20.32 14.14
C GLU A 59 -1.48 -19.14 13.84
N ASN A 60 -1.59 -18.78 12.57
CA ASN A 60 -2.54 -17.76 12.11
C ASN A 60 -3.92 -18.39 11.82
N GLU A 61 -4.92 -17.54 11.48
CA GLU A 61 -6.29 -17.97 11.19
C GLU A 61 -6.41 -18.98 10.05
N ASN A 62 -5.43 -19.04 9.16
CA ASN A 62 -5.38 -19.99 8.04
C ASN A 62 -4.62 -21.28 8.40
N HIS A 63 -4.41 -21.55 9.70
CA HIS A 63 -3.62 -22.69 10.20
C HIS A 63 -2.16 -22.72 9.70
N GLN A 64 -1.65 -21.60 9.21
CA GLN A 64 -0.25 -21.46 8.85
C GLN A 64 0.54 -21.02 10.08
N LYS A 65 1.59 -21.73 10.39
CA LYS A 65 2.53 -21.36 11.45
C LYS A 65 3.46 -20.28 10.93
N ASN A 66 3.39 -19.12 11.55
CA ASN A 66 4.16 -17.96 11.16
C ASN A 66 4.76 -17.28 12.40
N ASN A 67 5.97 -16.77 12.27
CA ASN A 67 6.63 -15.99 13.30
C ASN A 67 6.70 -14.50 12.93
N CYS A 68 5.80 -14.03 12.11
CA CYS A 68 5.69 -12.64 11.70
C CYS A 68 4.44 -12.00 12.26
N LEU A 69 4.59 -10.78 12.75
CA LEU A 69 3.48 -9.86 12.94
C LEU A 69 3.30 -9.08 11.64
N ILE A 70 2.12 -9.16 11.07
CA ILE A 70 1.79 -8.39 9.87
C ILE A 70 1.10 -7.12 10.33
N THR A 71 1.71 -5.99 10.01
CA THR A 71 1.13 -4.67 10.25
C THR A 71 0.64 -4.10 8.92
N LYS A 72 -0.55 -3.52 8.93
CA LYS A 72 -1.18 -2.91 7.77
C LYS A 72 -1.14 -1.41 7.90
N LEU A 73 -0.80 -0.75 6.82
CA LEU A 73 -0.80 0.69 6.69
C LEU A 73 -1.73 1.07 5.54
N VAL A 74 -2.69 1.92 5.83
CA VAL A 74 -3.47 2.62 4.80
C VAL A 74 -3.29 4.10 5.03
N TYR A 75 -3.04 4.86 4.00
CA TYR A 75 -3.05 6.30 4.10
C TYR A 75 -3.78 6.94 2.93
N ILE A 76 -4.39 8.07 3.25
CA ILE A 76 -5.20 8.85 2.34
C ILE A 76 -4.51 10.18 2.14
N HIS A 77 -4.48 10.69 0.92
CA HIS A 77 -3.96 12.02 0.64
C HIS A 77 -4.68 12.65 -0.56
N GLU A 78 -4.52 13.97 -0.71
CA GLU A 78 -5.19 14.77 -1.75
C GLU A 78 -4.32 15.00 -2.98
N GLY A 79 -3.13 14.45 -2.97
CA GLY A 79 -2.16 14.59 -4.04
C GLY A 79 -0.73 14.68 -3.53
N ILE A 80 0.17 15.01 -4.44
CA ILE A 80 1.61 15.14 -4.17
C ILE A 80 2.06 16.49 -4.67
N GLU A 81 2.80 17.22 -3.83
CA GLU A 81 3.37 18.52 -4.18
C GLU A 81 4.87 18.58 -3.87
N LYS A 82 5.56 19.53 -4.46
CA LYS A 82 6.97 19.76 -4.12
C LYS A 82 7.07 20.27 -2.68
N GLU A 83 8.02 19.74 -1.90
CA GLU A 83 8.29 20.17 -0.53
C GLU A 83 8.65 21.68 -0.46
N ALA A 84 9.38 22.18 -1.48
CA ALA A 84 9.70 23.58 -1.68
C ALA A 84 9.87 23.87 -3.18
N PRO A 85 9.79 25.13 -3.65
CA PRO A 85 9.81 25.48 -5.08
C PRO A 85 11.02 24.95 -5.85
N LYS A 86 12.18 24.84 -5.21
CA LYS A 86 13.43 24.33 -5.80
C LYS A 86 13.79 22.91 -5.33
N SER A 87 12.97 22.29 -4.50
CA SER A 87 13.23 20.94 -4.00
C SER A 87 12.93 19.88 -5.07
N LYS A 88 13.77 18.85 -5.12
CA LYS A 88 13.48 17.61 -5.86
C LYS A 88 12.59 16.66 -5.04
N ARG A 89 12.41 16.93 -3.75
CA ARG A 89 11.57 16.14 -2.86
C ARG A 89 10.12 16.55 -3.00
N HIS A 90 9.27 15.57 -2.82
CA HIS A 90 7.83 15.75 -2.82
C HIS A 90 7.28 15.34 -1.45
N LYS A 91 6.15 15.89 -1.09
CA LYS A 91 5.38 15.56 0.10
C LYS A 91 3.93 15.30 -0.28
N LEU A 92 3.26 14.51 0.52
CA LEU A 92 1.82 14.28 0.40
C LEU A 92 1.05 15.51 0.86
N VAL A 93 -0.06 15.80 0.21
CA VAL A 93 -0.97 16.87 0.58
C VAL A 93 -2.01 16.30 1.53
N ASN A 94 -2.08 16.85 2.75
CA ASN A 94 -3.03 16.47 3.80
C ASN A 94 -3.12 14.95 4.04
N PRO A 95 -2.01 14.25 4.32
CA PRO A 95 -2.05 12.82 4.55
C PRO A 95 -2.73 12.47 5.88
N TYR A 96 -3.52 11.41 5.88
CA TYR A 96 -4.05 10.78 7.08
C TYR A 96 -3.77 9.29 7.06
N TYR A 97 -3.33 8.72 8.21
CA TYR A 97 -2.77 7.38 8.30
C TYR A 97 -3.61 6.49 9.20
N PHE A 98 -3.86 5.27 8.73
CA PHE A 98 -4.48 4.18 9.48
C PHE A 98 -3.47 3.05 9.61
N CYS A 99 -3.31 2.54 10.84
CA CYS A 99 -2.44 1.41 11.11
C CYS A 99 -3.21 0.35 11.88
N GLY A 100 -3.03 -0.91 11.52
CA GLY A 100 -3.70 -2.02 12.19
C GLY A 100 -2.96 -3.34 12.02
N THR A 101 -3.37 -4.31 12.83
CA THR A 101 -2.91 -5.70 12.76
C THR A 101 -4.07 -6.66 12.51
N SER A 102 -5.14 -6.18 11.88
CA SER A 102 -6.38 -6.91 11.62
C SER A 102 -6.17 -8.10 10.70
N TYR A 103 -6.87 -9.18 10.95
CA TYR A 103 -6.86 -10.40 10.14
C TYR A 103 -8.28 -10.86 9.81
N GLY A 104 -8.42 -11.69 8.78
CA GLY A 104 -9.71 -12.31 8.45
C GLY A 104 -10.86 -11.32 8.31
N ALA A 105 -11.92 -11.52 9.07
CA ALA A 105 -13.10 -10.65 9.07
C ALA A 105 -12.83 -9.21 9.54
N GLU A 106 -11.88 -9.02 10.46
CA GLU A 106 -11.49 -7.71 10.98
C GLU A 106 -10.91 -6.78 9.90
N ASN A 107 -10.43 -7.33 8.78
CA ASN A 107 -10.03 -6.51 7.64
C ASN A 107 -11.17 -5.65 7.10
N SER A 108 -12.39 -6.14 7.20
CA SER A 108 -13.58 -5.37 6.79
C SER A 108 -13.83 -4.19 7.71
N GLU A 109 -13.69 -4.40 9.03
CA GLU A 109 -13.84 -3.34 10.04
C GLU A 109 -12.77 -2.26 9.88
N PHE A 110 -11.53 -2.67 9.60
CA PHE A 110 -10.45 -1.73 9.31
C PHE A 110 -10.75 -0.86 8.08
N TRP A 111 -11.32 -1.44 7.01
CA TRP A 111 -11.73 -0.68 5.84
C TRP A 111 -13.01 0.14 6.06
N ASP A 112 -13.89 -0.27 6.98
CA ASP A 112 -15.03 0.53 7.37
C ASP A 112 -14.57 1.80 8.10
N GLU A 113 -13.51 1.73 8.94
CA GLU A 113 -12.88 2.90 9.58
C GLU A 113 -12.30 3.88 8.52
N VAL A 114 -11.63 3.35 7.51
CA VAL A 114 -11.10 4.14 6.38
C VAL A 114 -12.24 4.83 5.62
N TYR A 115 -13.31 4.11 5.32
CA TYR A 115 -14.47 4.67 4.63
C TYR A 115 -15.21 5.71 5.46
N GLU A 116 -15.37 5.46 6.76
CA GLU A 116 -16.00 6.43 7.67
C GLU A 116 -15.23 7.75 7.69
N TYR A 117 -13.90 7.69 7.76
CA TYR A 117 -13.07 8.89 7.66
C TYR A 117 -13.31 9.64 6.35
N ILE A 118 -13.25 8.94 5.22
CA ILE A 118 -13.46 9.55 3.89
C ILE A 118 -14.82 10.21 3.83
N SER A 119 -15.88 9.49 4.24
CA SER A 119 -17.25 9.97 4.18
C SER A 119 -17.53 11.16 5.11
N ASN A 120 -16.81 11.25 6.23
CA ASN A 120 -16.94 12.35 7.17
C ASN A 120 -16.17 13.61 6.74
N HIS A 121 -15.03 13.45 6.05
CA HIS A 121 -14.12 14.55 5.75
C HIS A 121 -14.29 15.11 4.33
N TYR A 122 -14.76 14.31 3.39
CA TYR A 122 -14.86 14.70 1.99
C TYR A 122 -16.30 14.67 1.47
N ASP A 123 -16.63 15.60 0.60
CA ASP A 123 -17.89 15.60 -0.15
C ASP A 123 -17.77 14.63 -1.32
N LEU A 124 -18.27 13.39 -1.13
CA LEU A 124 -18.16 12.32 -2.10
C LEU A 124 -18.88 12.61 -3.42
N ASP A 125 -19.89 13.50 -3.42
CA ASP A 125 -20.59 13.89 -4.64
C ASP A 125 -19.72 14.76 -5.56
N LYS A 126 -18.66 15.35 -5.02
CA LYS A 126 -17.68 16.18 -5.76
C LYS A 126 -16.46 15.38 -6.18
N VAL A 127 -16.20 14.22 -5.57
CA VAL A 127 -15.07 13.38 -5.91
C VAL A 127 -15.30 12.69 -7.26
N LYS A 128 -14.50 13.04 -8.25
CA LYS A 128 -14.55 12.42 -9.59
C LYS A 128 -13.98 11.02 -9.60
N LYS A 129 -12.88 10.80 -8.87
CA LYS A 129 -12.21 9.48 -8.76
C LYS A 129 -11.48 9.30 -7.43
N ILE A 130 -11.54 8.07 -6.94
CA ILE A 130 -10.72 7.59 -5.83
C ILE A 130 -9.76 6.54 -6.40
N TYR A 131 -8.47 6.78 -6.23
CA TYR A 131 -7.43 5.83 -6.63
C TYR A 131 -6.97 5.05 -5.41
N LEU A 132 -6.82 3.72 -5.54
CA LEU A 132 -6.21 2.85 -4.54
C LEU A 132 -4.98 2.21 -5.15
N SER A 133 -3.81 2.63 -4.68
CA SER A 133 -2.52 2.07 -5.08
C SER A 133 -2.04 1.03 -4.06
N SER A 134 -1.61 -0.13 -4.54
CA SER A 134 -1.07 -1.19 -3.69
C SER A 134 -0.41 -2.33 -4.48
N ASP A 135 0.15 -3.31 -3.76
CA ASP A 135 0.73 -4.55 -4.29
C ASP A 135 -0.30 -5.61 -4.73
N GLY A 136 -1.59 -5.42 -4.40
CA GLY A 136 -2.67 -6.34 -4.74
C GLY A 136 -2.98 -7.41 -3.70
N GLY A 137 -2.55 -7.23 -2.46
CA GLY A 137 -2.86 -8.11 -1.35
C GLY A 137 -4.36 -8.40 -1.20
N THR A 138 -4.70 -9.60 -0.73
CA THR A 138 -6.12 -10.03 -0.64
C THR A 138 -6.94 -9.17 0.32
N TRP A 139 -6.36 -8.69 1.42
CA TRP A 139 -7.01 -7.83 2.39
C TRP A 139 -7.35 -6.45 1.79
N ILE A 140 -6.58 -5.99 0.81
CA ILE A 140 -6.81 -4.72 0.09
C ILE A 140 -8.04 -4.84 -0.81
N LYS A 141 -8.28 -6.02 -1.39
CA LYS A 141 -9.50 -6.28 -2.19
C LYS A 141 -10.78 -6.14 -1.36
N SER A 142 -10.72 -6.33 -0.05
CA SER A 142 -11.85 -6.07 0.84
C SER A 142 -12.21 -4.57 0.86
N GLY A 143 -11.21 -3.69 0.85
CA GLY A 143 -11.39 -2.24 0.78
C GLY A 143 -12.06 -1.79 -0.52
N MET A 144 -11.67 -2.40 -1.64
CA MET A 144 -12.32 -2.12 -2.93
C MET A 144 -13.82 -2.42 -2.95
N LYS A 145 -14.27 -3.37 -2.13
CA LYS A 145 -15.70 -3.71 -1.99
C LYS A 145 -16.45 -2.73 -1.07
N ARG A 146 -15.73 -2.08 -0.14
CA ARG A 146 -16.31 -1.16 0.84
C ARG A 146 -16.45 0.26 0.33
N ILE A 147 -15.55 0.70 -0.53
CA ILE A 147 -15.52 2.05 -1.07
C ILE A 147 -15.94 2.00 -2.54
N ALA A 148 -17.13 2.51 -2.85
CA ALA A 148 -17.63 2.52 -4.21
C ALA A 148 -16.81 3.46 -5.12
N GLY A 149 -16.65 3.09 -6.39
CA GLY A 149 -16.02 3.94 -7.40
C GLY A 149 -14.49 3.98 -7.34
N ILE A 150 -13.85 3.10 -6.56
CA ILE A 150 -12.39 2.98 -6.54
C ILE A 150 -11.85 2.54 -7.90
N THR A 151 -10.80 3.22 -8.34
CA THR A 151 -9.93 2.78 -9.43
C THR A 151 -8.66 2.19 -8.83
N TYR A 152 -8.47 0.88 -8.97
CA TYR A 152 -7.27 0.20 -8.49
C TYR A 152 -6.07 0.49 -9.39
N VAL A 153 -4.92 0.75 -8.77
CA VAL A 153 -3.64 0.97 -9.44
C VAL A 153 -2.61 0.03 -8.80
N LEU A 154 -2.03 -0.84 -9.61
CA LEU A 154 -0.89 -1.63 -9.15
C LEU A 154 0.32 -0.70 -9.02
N ASP A 155 1.03 -0.77 -7.89
CA ASP A 155 2.23 0.04 -7.70
C ASP A 155 3.34 -0.33 -8.71
N GLU A 156 4.17 0.65 -9.05
CA GLU A 156 5.18 0.51 -10.11
C GLU A 156 6.24 -0.54 -9.76
N PHE A 157 6.60 -0.69 -8.48
CA PHE A 157 7.59 -1.68 -8.05
C PHE A 157 7.10 -3.11 -8.28
N HIS A 158 5.86 -3.41 -7.89
CA HIS A 158 5.27 -4.74 -8.08
C HIS A 158 4.95 -5.01 -9.55
N LEU A 159 4.51 -4.00 -10.29
CA LEU A 159 4.35 -4.12 -11.74
C LEU A 159 5.66 -4.56 -12.39
N GLU A 160 6.74 -3.83 -12.15
CA GLU A 160 8.05 -4.14 -12.70
C GLU A 160 8.56 -5.53 -12.28
N LYS A 161 8.36 -5.90 -11.01
CA LYS A 161 8.67 -7.24 -10.49
C LYS A 161 7.92 -8.34 -11.23
N TYR A 162 6.63 -8.12 -11.56
CA TYR A 162 5.84 -9.09 -12.32
C TYR A 162 6.30 -9.18 -13.78
N LEU A 163 6.64 -8.07 -14.42
CA LEU A 163 7.19 -8.07 -15.78
C LEU A 163 8.52 -8.83 -15.85
N ILE A 164 9.40 -8.59 -14.89
CA ILE A 164 10.67 -9.31 -14.74
C ILE A 164 10.44 -10.81 -14.57
N LYS A 165 9.46 -11.19 -13.72
CA LYS A 165 9.11 -12.60 -13.50
C LYS A 165 8.54 -13.24 -14.76
N LEU A 166 7.65 -12.54 -15.47
CA LEU A 166 7.05 -13.02 -16.71
C LEU A 166 8.09 -13.31 -17.79
N THR A 167 9.13 -12.48 -17.89
CA THR A 167 10.19 -12.60 -18.91
C THR A 167 11.42 -13.38 -18.45
N SER A 168 11.40 -13.97 -17.25
CA SER A 168 12.58 -14.60 -16.62
C SER A 168 13.13 -15.81 -17.39
N HIS A 169 12.32 -16.47 -18.22
CA HIS A 169 12.68 -17.61 -19.05
C HIS A 169 13.35 -17.19 -20.39
N MET A 170 13.22 -15.93 -20.77
CA MET A 170 13.63 -15.40 -22.08
C MET A 170 15.09 -14.90 -22.07
N LYS A 171 16.04 -15.76 -21.95
CA LYS A 171 17.49 -15.49 -21.90
C LYS A 171 17.92 -14.19 -22.60
N ASP A 172 18.36 -14.28 -23.84
CA ASP A 172 18.94 -13.15 -24.59
C ASP A 172 17.91 -12.11 -25.07
N SER A 173 16.66 -12.52 -25.28
CA SER A 173 15.56 -11.63 -25.73
C SER A 173 14.77 -10.99 -24.59
N ARG A 174 15.21 -11.14 -23.33
CA ARG A 174 14.49 -10.67 -22.16
C ARG A 174 14.28 -9.16 -22.13
N GLU A 175 15.34 -8.40 -22.44
CA GLU A 175 15.27 -6.93 -22.41
C GLU A 175 14.32 -6.40 -23.48
N ASP A 176 14.33 -6.97 -24.68
CA ASP A 176 13.40 -6.60 -25.74
C ASP A 176 11.94 -6.89 -25.34
N ALA A 177 11.68 -8.03 -24.71
CA ALA A 177 10.36 -8.39 -24.21
C ALA A 177 9.89 -7.46 -23.07
N LEU A 178 10.78 -7.07 -22.17
CA LEU A 178 10.49 -6.10 -21.11
C LEU A 178 10.13 -4.73 -21.70
N ASP A 179 10.89 -4.26 -22.67
CA ASP A 179 10.64 -2.96 -23.29
C ASP A 179 9.33 -2.95 -24.11
N GLU A 180 9.02 -4.08 -24.76
CA GLU A 180 7.74 -4.24 -25.47
C GLU A 180 6.56 -4.20 -24.47
N LEU A 181 6.64 -4.92 -23.35
CA LEU A 181 5.62 -4.92 -22.30
C LEU A 181 5.45 -3.53 -21.66
N ARG A 182 6.55 -2.85 -21.32
CA ARG A 182 6.54 -1.48 -20.78
C ARG A 182 5.90 -0.50 -21.75
N THR A 183 6.21 -0.66 -23.03
CA THR A 183 5.61 0.16 -24.08
C THR A 183 4.12 -0.10 -24.21
N ALA A 184 3.69 -1.36 -24.14
CA ALA A 184 2.28 -1.73 -24.21
C ALA A 184 1.48 -1.13 -23.07
N ILE A 185 2.00 -1.19 -21.83
CA ILE A 185 1.34 -0.61 -20.65
C ILE A 185 1.17 0.91 -20.78
N ARG A 186 2.14 1.61 -21.37
CA ARG A 186 2.13 3.07 -21.46
C ARG A 186 1.33 3.63 -22.62
N SER A 187 1.24 2.92 -23.73
CA SER A 187 0.79 3.49 -24.99
C SER A 187 -0.19 2.62 -25.79
N LYS A 188 -0.48 1.40 -25.34
CA LYS A 188 -1.37 0.47 -26.04
C LYS A 188 -2.63 0.15 -25.26
N THR A 189 -3.53 -0.61 -25.89
CA THR A 189 -4.74 -1.11 -25.25
C THR A 189 -4.46 -2.32 -24.35
N LYS A 190 -5.41 -2.66 -23.49
CA LYS A 190 -5.35 -3.87 -22.68
C LYS A 190 -5.24 -5.13 -23.56
N GLN A 191 -5.94 -5.16 -24.69
CA GLN A 191 -5.91 -6.28 -25.63
C GLN A 191 -4.52 -6.47 -26.23
N ASP A 192 -3.88 -5.40 -26.70
CA ASP A 192 -2.51 -5.47 -27.21
C ASP A 192 -1.52 -6.03 -26.17
N PHE A 193 -1.70 -5.63 -24.91
CA PHE A 193 -0.88 -6.16 -23.81
C PHE A 193 -1.12 -7.65 -23.59
N GLU A 194 -2.38 -8.09 -23.58
CA GLU A 194 -2.76 -9.51 -23.43
C GLU A 194 -2.19 -10.37 -24.57
N GLU A 195 -2.25 -9.89 -25.82
CA GLU A 195 -1.66 -10.59 -26.99
C GLU A 195 -0.14 -10.75 -26.85
N ILE A 196 0.56 -9.72 -26.32
CA ILE A 196 2.01 -9.82 -26.07
C ILE A 196 2.26 -10.87 -24.98
N VAL A 197 1.52 -10.84 -23.88
CA VAL A 197 1.66 -11.80 -22.78
C VAL A 197 1.43 -13.22 -23.24
N ASP A 198 0.43 -13.48 -24.07
CA ASP A 198 0.12 -14.83 -24.56
C ASP A 198 1.21 -15.34 -25.48
N ARG A 199 1.71 -14.51 -26.38
CA ARG A 199 2.88 -14.84 -27.22
C ARG A 199 4.13 -15.20 -26.39
N LEU A 200 4.38 -14.44 -25.30
CA LEU A 200 5.51 -14.72 -24.41
C LEU A 200 5.34 -16.05 -23.64
N LYS A 201 4.11 -16.42 -23.30
CA LYS A 201 3.82 -17.73 -22.66
C LYS A 201 4.05 -18.89 -23.62
N GLU A 202 3.74 -18.75 -24.92
CA GLU A 202 3.99 -19.79 -25.91
C GLU A 202 5.49 -20.11 -26.04
N CYS A 203 6.38 -19.20 -25.67
CA CYS A 203 7.82 -19.44 -25.60
C CYS A 203 8.27 -20.27 -24.38
N LEU A 204 7.36 -20.67 -23.48
CA LEU A 204 7.65 -21.51 -22.31
C LEU A 204 7.64 -23.01 -22.60
N GLU A 205 7.10 -23.44 -23.77
CA GLU A 205 7.08 -24.81 -24.23
C GLU A 205 8.36 -25.13 -25.07
#